data_1806487275374eee337dac68a7806cd6
#
_entry.id   1806487275374eee337dac68a7806cd6
#
_cell.length_a   1.000
_cell.length_b   1.000
_cell.length_c   1.000
_cell.angle_alpha   90.00
_cell.angle_beta   90.00
_cell.angle_gamma   90.00
#
_symmetry.space_group_name_H-M   'P 1'
#
loop_
_entity.id
_entity.type
_entity.pdbx_description
1 polymer ?
#
loop_
_entity_poly.entity_id
_entity_poly.type
_entity_poly.pdbx_seq_one_letter_code
_entity_poly.pdbx_strand_id
1 'polypeptide(L)'
;MRTEAERLLKLYSETPGASGNEELVRKVFCQELNGHAFSADRTGCVLAARDGDPKDGPRVMLTAHMDEVGFMVQNITKTGFIEIVPLGGWWPHVVLAQGVIVMASSGRAIPGCVAS
;
A
#
# COMPACT_ATOMS: atom_id res chain seq x y z
N MET A 1 17.08 17.13 -5.12
CA MET A 1 17.14 15.66 -4.91
C MET A 1 16.69 15.25 -3.51
N ARG A 2 17.23 15.82 -2.42
CA ARG A 2 16.82 15.45 -1.05
C ARG A 2 15.32 15.74 -0.78
N THR A 3 14.85 16.90 -1.17
CA THR A 3 13.45 17.31 -1.04
C THR A 3 12.47 16.42 -1.84
N GLU A 4 12.89 15.91 -3.00
CA GLU A 4 12.05 15.01 -3.79
C GLU A 4 11.99 13.62 -3.18
N ALA A 5 13.10 13.10 -2.68
CA ALA A 5 13.11 11.84 -1.96
C ALA A 5 12.26 11.90 -0.66
N GLU A 6 12.33 13.02 0.07
CA GLU A 6 11.50 13.25 1.25
C GLU A 6 10.01 13.34 0.90
N ARG A 7 9.66 13.99 -0.22
CA ARG A 7 8.29 14.05 -0.72
C ARG A 7 7.75 12.66 -1.05
N LEU A 8 8.51 11.87 -1.81
CA LEU A 8 8.11 10.51 -2.19
C LEU A 8 8.00 9.59 -0.97
N LEU A 9 8.96 9.65 -0.05
CA LEU A 9 8.92 8.87 1.18
C LEU A 9 7.65 9.18 1.97
N LYS A 10 7.33 10.46 2.17
CA LYS A 10 6.11 10.88 2.84
C LYS A 10 4.87 10.38 2.10
N LEU A 11 4.80 10.59 0.79
CA LEU A 11 3.66 10.22 -0.04
C LEU A 11 3.36 8.72 0.06
N TYR A 12 4.38 7.87 -0.09
CA TYR A 12 4.18 6.42 -0.02
C TYR A 12 3.92 5.91 1.39
N SER A 13 4.56 6.47 2.42
CA SER A 13 4.35 6.03 3.81
C SER A 13 3.00 6.47 4.40
N GLU A 14 2.37 7.50 3.83
CA GLU A 14 1.05 7.99 4.26
C GLU A 14 -0.10 7.44 3.40
N THR A 15 0.20 6.75 2.30
CA THR A 15 -0.82 6.17 1.41
C THR A 15 -1.22 4.78 1.93
N PRO A 16 -2.49 4.57 2.32
CA PRO A 16 -2.95 3.27 2.78
C PRO A 16 -2.78 2.17 1.71
N GLY A 17 -2.20 1.05 2.11
CA GLY A 17 -1.88 -0.06 1.21
C GLY A 17 -1.79 -1.40 1.91
N ALA A 18 -2.81 -1.79 2.70
CA ALA A 18 -2.85 -3.12 3.30
C ALA A 18 -2.89 -4.21 2.24
N SER A 19 -2.26 -5.36 2.51
CA SER A 19 -2.21 -6.51 1.60
C SER A 19 -3.59 -6.88 1.05
N GLY A 20 -3.71 -6.93 -0.27
CA GLY A 20 -4.96 -7.16 -1.00
C GLY A 20 -5.79 -5.89 -1.27
N ASN A 21 -5.33 -4.73 -0.82
CA ASN A 21 -5.99 -3.43 -1.04
C ASN A 21 -4.96 -2.33 -1.38
N GLU A 22 -4.01 -2.64 -2.25
CA GLU A 22 -2.89 -1.77 -2.64
C GLU A 22 -3.28 -0.76 -3.76
N GLU A 23 -4.53 -0.67 -4.12
CA GLU A 23 -4.97 0.14 -5.27
C GLU A 23 -4.57 1.62 -5.18
N LEU A 24 -4.61 2.20 -3.97
CA LEU A 24 -4.22 3.59 -3.76
C LEU A 24 -2.71 3.77 -3.98
N VAL A 25 -1.89 2.89 -3.42
CA VAL A 25 -0.44 2.91 -3.61
C VAL A 25 -0.09 2.72 -5.08
N ARG A 26 -0.76 1.79 -5.76
CA ARG A 26 -0.59 1.57 -7.20
C ARG A 26 -0.94 2.81 -8.02
N LYS A 27 -2.04 3.50 -7.69
CA LYS A 27 -2.41 4.76 -8.35
C LYS A 27 -1.35 5.82 -8.18
N VAL A 28 -0.85 6.00 -6.96
CA VAL A 28 0.25 6.92 -6.66
C VAL A 28 1.49 6.55 -7.47
N PHE A 29 1.88 5.28 -7.47
CA PHE A 29 3.02 4.82 -8.24
C PHE A 29 2.88 5.12 -9.73
N CYS A 30 1.74 4.81 -10.33
CA CYS A 30 1.48 5.09 -11.74
C CYS A 30 1.51 6.60 -12.06
N GLN A 31 1.04 7.45 -11.15
CA GLN A 31 1.11 8.91 -11.31
C GLN A 31 2.57 9.41 -11.26
N GLU A 32 3.37 8.86 -10.36
CA GLU A 32 4.79 9.22 -10.20
C GLU A 32 5.67 8.71 -11.37
N LEU A 33 5.19 7.77 -12.18
CA LEU A 33 5.87 7.37 -13.42
C LEU A 33 5.92 8.49 -14.47
N ASN A 34 5.14 9.57 -14.28
CA ASN A 34 5.23 10.82 -15.02
C ASN A 34 5.28 10.66 -16.55
N GLY A 35 4.35 9.86 -17.10
CA GLY A 35 4.22 9.61 -18.53
C GLY A 35 5.08 8.47 -19.09
N HIS A 36 5.87 7.79 -18.26
CA HIS A 36 6.50 6.55 -18.69
C HIS A 36 5.44 5.47 -18.96
N ALA A 37 5.65 4.68 -20.01
CA ALA A 37 4.78 3.57 -20.32
C ALA A 37 4.85 2.50 -19.21
N PHE A 38 3.71 1.98 -18.83
CA PHE A 38 3.61 0.88 -17.87
C PHE A 38 2.51 -0.11 -18.28
N SER A 39 2.61 -1.30 -17.75
CA SER A 39 1.57 -2.32 -17.83
C SER A 39 1.20 -2.78 -16.42
N ALA A 40 -0.03 -3.20 -16.24
CA ALA A 40 -0.48 -3.81 -14.98
C ALA A 40 -1.09 -5.18 -15.29
N ASP A 41 -0.85 -6.14 -14.42
CA ASP A 41 -1.45 -7.46 -14.52
C ASP A 41 -2.69 -7.61 -13.62
N ARG A 42 -3.29 -8.80 -13.67
CA ARG A 42 -4.51 -9.10 -12.88
C ARG A 42 -4.23 -9.31 -11.39
N THR A 43 -2.99 -9.45 -10.99
CA THR A 43 -2.58 -9.54 -9.57
C THR A 43 -2.33 -8.17 -8.95
N GLY A 44 -2.34 -7.11 -9.78
CA GLY A 44 -2.08 -5.74 -9.33
C GLY A 44 -0.62 -5.31 -9.47
N CYS A 45 0.26 -6.17 -9.97
CA CYS A 45 1.64 -5.79 -10.25
C CYS A 45 1.70 -4.74 -11.36
N VAL A 46 2.60 -3.78 -11.21
CA VAL A 46 2.89 -2.77 -12.24
C VAL A 46 4.31 -2.97 -12.73
N LEU A 47 4.47 -3.04 -14.04
CA LEU A 47 5.75 -3.11 -14.72
C LEU A 47 5.93 -1.85 -15.56
N ALA A 48 6.95 -1.05 -15.24
CA ALA A 48 7.39 0.06 -16.05
C ALA A 48 8.74 -0.26 -16.69
N ALA A 49 8.84 -0.09 -17.99
CA ALA A 49 10.10 -0.24 -18.72
C ALA A 49 10.61 1.14 -19.13
N ARG A 50 11.90 1.36 -18.98
CA ARG A 50 12.57 2.53 -19.51
C ARG A 50 13.24 2.15 -20.83
N ASP A 51 12.77 2.77 -21.91
CA ASP A 51 13.40 2.65 -23.22
C ASP A 51 14.67 3.51 -23.26
N GLY A 52 15.66 3.04 -23.93
CA GLY A 52 16.91 3.79 -24.11
C GLY A 52 18.15 2.93 -23.90
N ASP A 53 18.08 1.73 -24.31
CA ASP A 53 19.07 0.72 -24.08
C ASP A 53 20.12 0.66 -25.17
N PRO A 54 21.41 0.68 -24.85
CA PRO A 54 22.42 0.17 -25.75
C PRO A 54 22.16 -1.33 -25.97
N LYS A 55 22.14 -1.76 -27.21
CA LYS A 55 21.83 -3.12 -27.67
C LYS A 55 22.62 -4.24 -26.96
N ASP A 56 23.69 -3.90 -26.24
CA ASP A 56 24.62 -4.82 -25.60
C ASP A 56 24.80 -4.56 -24.08
N GLY A 57 23.93 -3.79 -23.46
CA GLY A 57 23.98 -3.51 -22.03
C GLY A 57 23.28 -4.57 -21.17
N PRO A 58 23.63 -4.67 -19.88
CA PRO A 58 22.93 -5.57 -18.96
C PRO A 58 21.49 -5.09 -18.76
N ARG A 59 20.55 -6.04 -18.73
CA ARG A 59 19.17 -5.78 -18.30
C ARG A 59 19.11 -5.80 -16.79
N VAL A 60 18.62 -4.73 -16.19
CA VAL A 60 18.45 -4.60 -14.73
C VAL A 60 16.97 -4.54 -14.42
N MET A 61 16.51 -5.39 -13.53
CA MET A 61 15.15 -5.33 -13.00
C MET A 61 15.19 -4.90 -11.54
N LEU A 62 14.45 -3.85 -11.20
CA LEU A 62 14.21 -3.40 -9.84
C LEU A 62 12.84 -3.90 -9.41
N THR A 63 12.76 -4.55 -8.26
CA THR A 63 11.49 -5.02 -7.69
C THR A 63 11.27 -4.44 -6.32
N ALA A 64 10.02 -4.09 -6.02
CA ALA A 64 9.58 -3.64 -4.72
C ALA A 64 8.14 -4.06 -4.52
N HIS A 65 7.72 -4.27 -3.27
CA HIS A 65 6.32 -4.50 -2.94
C HIS A 65 5.58 -3.19 -2.65
N MET A 66 4.26 -3.19 -2.76
CA MET A 66 3.40 -2.03 -2.52
C MET A 66 2.64 -2.11 -1.21
N ASP A 67 2.51 -3.32 -0.66
CA ASP A 67 1.71 -3.54 0.53
C ASP A 67 2.46 -3.20 1.81
N GLU A 68 1.67 -2.87 2.80
CA GLU A 68 2.10 -2.71 4.19
C GLU A 68 1.35 -3.67 5.11
N VAL A 69 1.87 -3.88 6.29
CA VAL A 69 1.17 -4.64 7.33
C VAL A 69 -0.13 -3.93 7.72
N GLY A 70 -1.18 -4.71 7.92
CA GLY A 70 -2.50 -4.14 8.22
C GLY A 70 -3.41 -5.16 8.89
N PHE A 71 -4.70 -4.91 8.77
CA PHE A 71 -5.73 -5.80 9.30
C PHE A 71 -6.84 -5.97 8.27
N MET A 72 -7.45 -7.14 8.29
CA MET A 72 -8.67 -7.42 7.56
C MET A 72 -9.85 -7.52 8.53
N VAL A 73 -10.96 -6.89 8.18
CA VAL A 73 -12.20 -7.03 8.94
C VAL A 73 -12.73 -8.45 8.78
N GLN A 74 -12.84 -9.16 9.89
CA GLN A 74 -13.39 -10.51 9.93
C GLN A 74 -14.90 -10.48 10.18
N ASN A 75 -15.34 -9.63 11.10
CA ASN A 75 -16.74 -9.57 11.53
C ASN A 75 -17.07 -8.20 12.12
N ILE A 76 -18.34 -7.87 12.17
CA ILE A 76 -18.88 -6.73 12.93
C ILE A 76 -19.88 -7.27 13.93
N THR A 77 -19.58 -7.10 15.20
CA THR A 77 -20.41 -7.61 16.29
C THR A 77 -21.76 -6.88 16.38
N LYS A 78 -22.72 -7.47 17.05
CA LYS A 78 -24.03 -6.85 17.30
C LYS A 78 -23.93 -5.56 18.14
N THR A 79 -22.86 -5.42 18.90
CA THR A 79 -22.56 -4.23 19.73
C THR A 79 -21.78 -3.15 18.97
N GLY A 80 -21.44 -3.39 17.69
CA GLY A 80 -20.76 -2.42 16.82
C GLY A 80 -19.24 -2.48 16.85
N PHE A 81 -18.64 -3.45 17.54
CA PHE A 81 -17.20 -3.67 17.45
C PHE A 81 -16.83 -4.38 16.16
N ILE A 82 -15.65 -4.03 15.62
CA ILE A 82 -15.06 -4.66 14.45
C ILE A 82 -14.03 -5.68 14.93
N GLU A 83 -14.25 -6.94 14.59
CA GLU A 83 -13.25 -8.01 14.79
C GLU A 83 -12.32 -8.06 13.59
N ILE A 84 -11.01 -8.06 13.86
CA ILE A 84 -9.98 -7.97 12.84
C ILE A 84 -9.01 -9.14 12.92
N VAL A 85 -8.46 -9.53 11.77
CA VAL A 85 -7.34 -10.47 11.67
C VAL A 85 -6.12 -9.74 11.11
N PRO A 86 -4.91 -10.05 11.62
CA PRO A 86 -3.70 -9.41 11.14
C PRO A 86 -3.35 -9.84 9.71
N LEU A 87 -2.87 -8.90 8.92
CA LEU A 87 -2.21 -9.12 7.64
C LEU A 87 -0.73 -8.75 7.81
N GLY A 88 0.15 -9.73 7.58
CA GLY A 88 1.58 -9.57 7.82
C GLY A 88 2.00 -9.81 9.27
N GLY A 89 3.26 -9.52 9.56
CA GLY A 89 3.87 -9.77 10.86
C GLY A 89 3.61 -8.63 11.86
N TRP A 90 2.72 -8.86 12.80
CA TRP A 90 2.43 -7.94 13.89
C TRP A 90 3.02 -8.41 15.22
N TRP A 91 3.50 -7.46 16.01
CA TRP A 91 3.77 -7.66 17.42
C TRP A 91 2.52 -7.30 18.24
N PRO A 92 1.81 -8.29 18.80
CA PRO A 92 0.53 -8.04 19.48
C PRO A 92 0.62 -7.00 20.61
N HIS A 93 1.76 -6.93 21.27
CA HIS A 93 1.99 -6.01 22.38
C HIS A 93 1.96 -4.52 22.00
N VAL A 94 2.21 -4.18 20.74
CA VAL A 94 2.25 -2.78 20.28
C VAL A 94 0.97 -2.34 19.58
N VAL A 95 0.02 -3.24 19.38
CA VAL A 95 -1.20 -2.97 18.60
C VAL A 95 -2.30 -2.33 19.45
N LEU A 96 -2.35 -2.65 20.74
CA LEU A 96 -3.35 -2.11 21.63
C LEU A 96 -3.29 -0.58 21.71
N ALA A 97 -4.44 0.07 21.67
CA ALA A 97 -4.62 1.52 21.67
C ALA A 97 -4.01 2.26 20.46
N GLN A 98 -3.58 1.54 19.42
CA GLN A 98 -3.13 2.18 18.19
C GLN A 98 -4.31 2.68 17.36
N GLY A 99 -4.12 3.85 16.75
CA GLY A 99 -5.05 4.39 15.77
C GLY A 99 -4.97 3.61 14.48
N VAL A 100 -6.13 3.32 13.89
CA VAL A 100 -6.25 2.66 12.59
C VAL A 100 -7.23 3.41 11.70
N ILE A 101 -7.14 3.17 10.41
CA ILE A 101 -8.10 3.66 9.43
C ILE A 101 -8.82 2.44 8.85
N VAL A 102 -10.13 2.40 9.00
CA VAL A 102 -10.98 1.37 8.37
C VAL A 102 -11.44 1.89 7.02
N MET A 103 -11.05 1.20 5.96
CA MET A 103 -11.48 1.52 4.59
C MET A 103 -12.80 0.83 4.31
N ALA A 104 -13.87 1.60 4.17
CA ALA A 104 -15.17 1.05 3.79
C ALA A 104 -15.24 0.78 2.29
N SER A 105 -16.13 -0.12 1.86
CA SER A 105 -16.38 -0.44 0.43
C SER A 105 -16.79 0.77 -0.41
N SER A 106 -17.33 1.81 0.23
CA SER A 106 -17.64 3.10 -0.39
C SER A 106 -16.42 3.98 -0.66
N GLY A 107 -15.21 3.55 -0.27
CA GLY A 107 -13.98 4.34 -0.31
C GLY A 107 -13.83 5.32 0.86
N ARG A 108 -14.77 5.34 1.81
CA ARG A 108 -14.69 6.21 2.97
C ARG A 108 -13.69 5.68 3.99
N ALA A 109 -12.77 6.54 4.42
CA ALA A 109 -11.84 6.29 5.50
C ALA A 109 -12.52 6.61 6.85
N ILE A 110 -12.54 5.66 7.77
CA ILE A 110 -13.17 5.78 9.08
C ILE A 110 -12.08 5.59 10.14
N PRO A 111 -11.82 6.59 10.98
CA PRO A 111 -10.85 6.44 12.06
C PRO A 111 -11.36 5.45 13.10
N GLY A 112 -10.45 4.65 13.62
CA GLY A 112 -10.71 3.67 14.67
C GLY A 112 -9.54 3.57 15.64
N CYS A 113 -9.74 2.79 16.68
CA CYS A 113 -8.71 2.47 17.66
C CYS A 113 -8.80 0.98 18.00
N VAL A 114 -7.66 0.33 18.10
CA VAL A 114 -7.60 -1.08 18.49
C VAL A 114 -7.85 -1.21 19.99
N ALA A 115 -8.84 -1.98 20.36
CA ALA A 115 -9.19 -2.37 21.73
C ALA A 115 -9.04 -3.88 21.91
N SER A 116 -8.90 -4.33 23.16
CA SER A 116 -8.88 -5.75 23.53
C SER A 116 -10.24 -6.19 24.05
#